data_4b7edd9631dc78244013df9fed426230
#
_entry.id   4b7edd9631dc78244013df9fed426230
#
_cell.length_a   1.000
_cell.length_b   1.000
_cell.length_c   1.000
_cell.angle_alpha   90.00
_cell.angle_beta   90.00
_cell.angle_gamma   90.00
#
_symmetry.space_group_name_H-M   'P 1'
#
loop_
_entity.id
_entity.type
_entity.pdbx_description
1 polymer ?
#
loop_
_entity_poly.entity_id
_entity_poly.type
_entity_poly.pdbx_seq_one_letter_code
_entity_poly.pdbx_strand_id
1 'polypeptide(L)'
;MKKPIINFRALDKISSGKIKPIVQKEALRRIREQVREAHREMLMNFENHLITREIDHGPEANNESGTLGGYGNLFSYIGFEYGSDPIAPVRKILKKALKIRSLPSPQRSMIMKFEVELPSKEEIFENTPMPWAPGRSWVEGIERGISGLGKYLKID
;
A
#
# COMPACT_ATOMS: atom_id res chain seq x y z
N MET A 1 -31.50 23.96 -49.56
CA MET A 1 -30.53 24.05 -48.47
C MET A 1 -29.69 22.77 -48.41
N LYS A 2 -28.36 22.84 -48.66
CA LYS A 2 -27.46 21.68 -48.53
C LYS A 2 -27.24 21.39 -47.04
N LYS A 3 -27.54 20.18 -46.60
CA LYS A 3 -27.22 19.75 -45.22
C LYS A 3 -25.69 19.71 -45.06
N PRO A 4 -25.13 20.23 -43.96
CA PRO A 4 -23.69 20.16 -43.70
C PRO A 4 -23.28 18.68 -43.54
N ILE A 5 -22.32 18.25 -44.35
CA ILE A 5 -21.73 16.91 -44.19
C ILE A 5 -20.66 17.02 -43.13
N ILE A 6 -20.92 16.48 -41.94
CA ILE A 6 -19.94 16.43 -40.85
C ILE A 6 -18.98 15.28 -41.12
N ASN A 7 -17.72 15.60 -41.37
CA ASN A 7 -16.69 14.59 -41.54
C ASN A 7 -16.19 14.08 -40.18
N PHE A 8 -16.81 13.04 -39.67
CA PHE A 8 -16.48 12.43 -38.38
C PHE A 8 -15.01 11.93 -38.32
N ARG A 9 -14.41 11.51 -39.44
CA ARG A 9 -12.98 11.13 -39.47
C ARG A 9 -12.05 12.32 -39.30
N ALA A 10 -12.41 13.50 -39.78
CA ALA A 10 -11.65 14.73 -39.56
C ALA A 10 -11.79 15.23 -38.14
N LEU A 11 -12.99 15.16 -37.54
CA LEU A 11 -13.23 15.45 -36.13
C LEU A 11 -12.45 14.50 -35.23
N ASP A 12 -12.39 13.21 -35.54
CA ASP A 12 -11.65 12.20 -34.79
C ASP A 12 -10.14 12.45 -34.84
N LYS A 13 -9.58 12.86 -36.00
CA LYS A 13 -8.17 13.26 -36.10
C LYS A 13 -7.84 14.53 -35.34
N ILE A 14 -8.72 15.52 -35.34
CA ILE A 14 -8.50 16.79 -34.61
C ILE A 14 -8.64 16.54 -33.13
N SER A 15 -9.61 15.78 -32.66
CA SER A 15 -9.83 15.50 -31.27
C SER A 15 -8.73 14.60 -30.70
N SER A 16 -8.31 13.54 -31.38
CA SER A 16 -7.27 12.64 -30.88
C SER A 16 -5.88 13.27 -30.84
N GLY A 17 -5.54 14.17 -31.79
CA GLY A 17 -4.23 14.80 -31.85
C GLY A 17 -4.01 15.93 -30.85
N LYS A 18 -5.02 16.77 -30.62
CA LYS A 18 -4.89 17.98 -29.79
C LYS A 18 -5.54 17.83 -28.41
N ILE A 19 -6.68 17.17 -28.32
CA ILE A 19 -7.45 17.04 -27.08
C ILE A 19 -6.92 15.91 -26.19
N LYS A 20 -6.50 14.78 -26.79
CA LYS A 20 -6.01 13.62 -26.04
C LYS A 20 -4.85 13.95 -25.09
N PRO A 21 -3.81 14.71 -25.45
CA PRO A 21 -2.73 15.08 -24.52
C PRO A 21 -3.23 15.95 -23.37
N ILE A 22 -4.18 16.85 -23.61
CA ILE A 22 -4.76 17.73 -22.57
C ILE A 22 -5.56 16.89 -21.57
N VAL A 23 -6.43 16.02 -22.08
CA VAL A 23 -7.24 15.12 -21.24
C VAL A 23 -6.35 14.14 -20.48
N GLN A 24 -5.28 13.63 -21.09
CA GLN A 24 -4.33 12.75 -20.45
C GLN A 24 -3.58 13.45 -19.29
N LYS A 25 -3.17 14.70 -19.50
CA LYS A 25 -2.50 15.50 -18.46
C LYS A 25 -3.44 15.74 -17.26
N GLU A 26 -4.68 16.11 -17.52
CA GLU A 26 -5.68 16.35 -16.48
C GLU A 26 -6.07 15.05 -15.76
N ALA A 27 -6.26 13.95 -16.47
CA ALA A 27 -6.50 12.65 -15.88
C ALA A 27 -5.35 12.20 -14.97
N LEU A 28 -4.09 12.38 -15.43
CA LEU A 28 -2.91 12.07 -14.63
C LEU A 28 -2.83 12.94 -13.36
N ARG A 29 -3.20 14.23 -13.44
CA ARG A 29 -3.28 15.12 -12.28
C ARG A 29 -4.27 14.59 -11.25
N ARG A 30 -5.50 14.27 -11.66
CA ARG A 30 -6.56 13.74 -10.78
C ARG A 30 -6.17 12.40 -10.17
N ILE A 31 -5.59 11.50 -10.94
CA ILE A 31 -5.12 10.21 -10.42
C ILE A 31 -4.03 10.40 -9.37
N ARG A 32 -3.09 11.32 -9.60
CA ARG A 32 -2.06 11.64 -8.59
C ARG A 32 -2.66 12.18 -7.29
N GLU A 33 -3.72 12.95 -7.35
CA GLU A 33 -4.42 13.47 -6.18
C GLU A 33 -5.13 12.33 -5.43
N GLN A 34 -5.88 11.48 -6.15
CA GLN A 34 -6.55 10.31 -5.57
C GLN A 34 -5.57 9.31 -4.96
N VAL A 35 -4.47 9.00 -5.65
CA VAL A 35 -3.44 8.09 -5.14
C VAL A 35 -2.76 8.68 -3.89
N ARG A 36 -2.51 9.98 -3.85
CA ARG A 36 -1.96 10.65 -2.66
C ARG A 36 -2.91 10.57 -1.46
N GLU A 37 -4.21 10.76 -1.71
CA GLU A 37 -5.23 10.66 -0.66
C GLU A 37 -5.32 9.23 -0.12
N ALA A 38 -5.46 8.24 -1.02
CA ALA A 38 -5.49 6.83 -0.64
C ALA A 38 -4.20 6.39 0.10
N HIS A 39 -3.03 6.90 -0.32
CA HIS A 39 -1.76 6.63 0.36
C HIS A 39 -1.74 7.20 1.78
N ARG A 40 -2.24 8.43 1.97
CA ARG A 40 -2.37 9.04 3.29
C ARG A 40 -3.31 8.24 4.19
N GLU A 41 -4.45 7.83 3.68
CA GLU A 41 -5.41 6.99 4.39
C GLU A 41 -4.79 5.64 4.78
N MET A 42 -4.06 5.00 3.86
CA MET A 42 -3.34 3.76 4.12
C MET A 42 -2.32 3.94 5.28
N LEU A 43 -1.55 5.03 5.27
CA LEU A 43 -0.61 5.33 6.36
C LEU A 43 -1.31 5.56 7.69
N MET A 44 -2.42 6.28 7.70
CA MET A 44 -3.23 6.49 8.90
C MET A 44 -3.79 5.17 9.44
N ASN A 45 -4.30 4.32 8.55
CA ASN A 45 -4.83 3.00 8.94
C ASN A 45 -3.72 2.10 9.49
N PHE A 46 -2.52 2.14 8.89
CA PHE A 46 -1.36 1.40 9.39
C PHE A 46 -0.94 1.88 10.80
N GLU A 47 -0.80 3.19 11.03
CA GLU A 47 -0.40 3.75 12.33
C GLU A 47 -1.48 3.48 13.42
N ASN A 48 -2.75 3.46 13.05
CA ASN A 48 -3.85 3.21 13.98
C ASN A 48 -4.22 1.73 14.14
N HIS A 49 -3.59 0.84 13.37
CA HIS A 49 -3.87 -0.59 13.46
C HIS A 49 -3.44 -1.12 14.83
N LEU A 50 -4.31 -1.91 15.47
CA LEU A 50 -4.08 -2.37 16.85
C LEU A 50 -2.77 -3.13 17.03
N ILE A 51 -2.40 -3.98 16.07
CA ILE A 51 -1.10 -4.70 16.07
C ILE A 51 0.07 -3.72 15.97
N THR A 52 -0.03 -2.71 15.08
CA THR A 52 1.02 -1.70 14.92
C THR A 52 1.24 -0.93 16.21
N ARG A 53 0.15 -0.47 16.83
CA ARG A 53 0.20 0.26 18.09
C ARG A 53 0.75 -0.56 19.24
N GLU A 54 0.31 -1.81 19.36
CA GLU A 54 0.77 -2.72 20.41
C GLU A 54 2.28 -2.96 20.32
N ILE A 55 2.82 -3.15 19.09
CA ILE A 55 4.26 -3.33 18.88
C ILE A 55 5.01 -2.00 19.07
N ASP A 56 4.48 -0.88 18.58
CA ASP A 56 5.10 0.45 18.65
C ASP A 56 5.19 0.97 20.10
N HIS A 57 4.22 0.66 20.95
CA HIS A 57 4.22 1.01 22.37
C HIS A 57 5.20 0.19 23.22
N GLY A 58 5.80 -0.86 22.63
CA GLY A 58 6.87 -1.61 23.26
C GLY A 58 6.42 -2.60 24.35
N PRO A 59 7.33 -2.99 25.26
CA PRO A 59 7.08 -4.06 26.22
C PRO A 59 6.04 -3.71 27.29
N GLU A 60 5.80 -2.43 27.54
CA GLU A 60 4.81 -1.94 28.51
C GLU A 60 3.39 -1.81 27.92
N ALA A 61 3.23 -2.09 26.62
CA ALA A 61 1.93 -2.04 25.97
C ALA A 61 0.96 -3.07 26.57
N ASN A 62 -0.29 -2.68 26.66
CA ASN A 62 -1.36 -3.64 26.91
C ASN A 62 -1.57 -4.51 25.67
N ASN A 63 -2.25 -5.66 25.79
CA ASN A 63 -2.67 -6.48 24.66
C ASN A 63 -3.82 -5.77 23.91
N GLU A 64 -3.48 -4.70 23.16
CA GLU A 64 -4.44 -3.85 22.46
C GLU A 64 -5.11 -4.59 21.30
N SER A 65 -4.35 -5.49 20.64
CA SER A 65 -4.85 -6.25 19.50
C SER A 65 -5.74 -7.44 19.89
N GLY A 66 -5.68 -7.86 21.15
CA GLY A 66 -6.38 -9.05 21.64
C GLY A 66 -5.81 -10.38 21.11
N THR A 67 -4.72 -10.34 20.33
CA THR A 67 -4.17 -11.51 19.64
C THR A 67 -3.63 -12.59 20.56
N LEU A 68 -3.23 -12.24 21.78
CA LEU A 68 -2.66 -13.15 22.79
C LEU A 68 -3.67 -13.52 23.89
N GLY A 69 -4.98 -13.33 23.65
CA GLY A 69 -6.01 -13.70 24.62
C GLY A 69 -5.92 -12.96 25.97
N GLY A 70 -5.30 -11.78 26.00
CA GLY A 70 -5.15 -10.94 27.19
C GLY A 70 -3.88 -11.20 28.02
N TYR A 71 -2.98 -12.07 27.56
CA TYR A 71 -1.72 -12.38 28.23
C TYR A 71 -0.52 -11.77 27.52
N GLY A 72 0.14 -10.81 28.16
CA GLY A 72 1.32 -10.15 27.59
C GLY A 72 0.97 -9.25 26.40
N ASN A 73 1.96 -8.96 25.56
CA ASN A 73 1.80 -8.19 24.34
C ASN A 73 2.68 -8.74 23.21
N LEU A 74 2.38 -8.33 21.96
CA LEU A 74 3.07 -8.82 20.77
C LEU A 74 4.56 -8.44 20.75
N PHE A 75 4.94 -7.26 21.25
CA PHE A 75 6.33 -6.84 21.30
C PHE A 75 7.19 -7.85 22.08
N SER A 76 6.78 -8.17 23.30
CA SER A 76 7.49 -9.12 24.17
C SER A 76 7.34 -10.56 23.66
N TYR A 77 6.19 -10.91 23.11
CA TYR A 77 5.93 -12.25 22.58
C TYR A 77 6.80 -12.59 21.37
N ILE A 78 7.00 -11.63 20.46
CA ILE A 78 7.91 -11.79 19.32
C ILE A 78 9.38 -11.77 19.75
N GLY A 79 9.67 -11.24 20.94
CA GLY A 79 11.01 -11.21 21.53
C GLY A 79 11.85 -10.03 21.05
N PHE A 80 11.24 -8.89 20.79
CA PHE A 80 11.97 -7.67 20.48
C PHE A 80 12.75 -7.18 21.70
N GLU A 81 13.92 -6.60 21.45
CA GLU A 81 14.75 -6.02 22.49
C GLU A 81 14.14 -4.71 23.03
N TYR A 82 14.28 -4.49 24.32
CA TYR A 82 13.84 -3.24 24.95
C TYR A 82 14.51 -2.03 24.29
N GLY A 83 13.70 -1.03 23.92
CA GLY A 83 14.15 0.17 23.22
C GLY A 83 14.37 0.03 21.72
N SER A 84 14.11 -1.16 21.13
CA SER A 84 14.06 -1.29 19.67
C SER A 84 12.78 -0.70 19.09
N ASP A 85 12.83 -0.29 17.81
CA ASP A 85 11.66 0.16 17.03
C ASP A 85 11.44 -0.76 15.82
N PRO A 86 10.74 -1.89 16.02
CA PRO A 86 10.49 -2.85 14.94
C PRO A 86 9.52 -2.33 13.87
N ILE A 87 8.74 -1.30 14.16
CA ILE A 87 7.79 -0.69 13.22
C ILE A 87 8.48 0.30 12.27
N ALA A 88 9.60 0.91 12.67
CA ALA A 88 10.30 1.91 11.85
C ALA A 88 10.66 1.45 10.43
N PRO A 89 11.16 0.22 10.18
CA PRO A 89 11.43 -0.25 8.83
C PRO A 89 10.17 -0.31 7.95
N VAL A 90 9.06 -0.82 8.49
CA VAL A 90 7.77 -0.89 7.77
C VAL A 90 7.26 0.52 7.48
N ARG A 91 7.26 1.38 8.47
CA ARG A 91 6.88 2.79 8.36
C ARG A 91 7.68 3.51 7.28
N LYS A 92 9.00 3.27 7.20
CA LYS A 92 9.89 3.83 6.18
C LYS A 92 9.54 3.35 4.78
N ILE A 93 9.24 2.07 4.61
CA ILE A 93 8.83 1.47 3.32
C ILE A 93 7.49 2.06 2.86
N LEU A 94 6.50 2.06 3.74
CA LEU A 94 5.16 2.56 3.43
C LEU A 94 5.13 4.07 3.14
N LYS A 95 6.02 4.86 3.74
CA LYS A 95 6.15 6.31 3.46
C LYS A 95 6.83 6.64 2.14
N LYS A 96 7.40 5.67 1.43
CA LYS A 96 7.97 5.92 0.10
C LYS A 96 6.89 6.45 -0.85
N ALA A 97 7.23 7.47 -1.63
CA ALA A 97 6.32 8.03 -2.61
C ALA A 97 5.94 6.97 -3.66
N LEU A 98 4.65 6.81 -3.88
CA LEU A 98 4.13 5.88 -4.88
C LEU A 98 4.46 6.41 -6.29
N LYS A 99 4.94 5.53 -7.16
CA LYS A 99 5.23 5.86 -8.55
C LYS A 99 4.00 5.56 -9.40
N ILE A 100 3.61 6.54 -10.21
CA ILE A 100 2.48 6.43 -11.12
C ILE A 100 3.02 6.53 -12.54
N ARG A 101 2.76 5.51 -13.35
CA ARG A 101 3.15 5.44 -14.76
C ARG A 101 1.91 5.42 -15.65
N SER A 102 1.94 6.19 -16.74
CA SER A 102 0.96 6.07 -17.80
C SER A 102 1.36 4.93 -18.72
N LEU A 103 0.44 3.98 -18.94
CA LEU A 103 0.67 2.87 -19.84
C LEU A 103 0.24 3.24 -21.28
N PRO A 104 0.85 2.62 -22.30
CA PRO A 104 0.43 2.81 -23.67
C PRO A 104 -1.06 2.48 -23.85
N SER A 105 -1.76 3.35 -24.55
CA SER A 105 -3.16 3.13 -24.93
C SER A 105 -3.32 3.29 -26.44
N PRO A 106 -4.26 2.56 -27.09
CA PRO A 106 -4.48 2.67 -28.51
C PRO A 106 -4.74 4.11 -28.93
N GLN A 107 -4.15 4.56 -30.05
CA GLN A 107 -4.27 5.95 -30.51
C GLN A 107 -5.73 6.39 -30.74
N ARG A 108 -6.59 5.46 -31.15
CA ARG A 108 -8.01 5.71 -31.42
C ARG A 108 -8.93 5.53 -30.21
N SER A 109 -8.38 5.19 -29.04
CA SER A 109 -9.16 4.98 -27.83
C SER A 109 -8.99 6.15 -26.86
N MET A 110 -10.08 6.57 -26.23
CA MET A 110 -10.08 7.50 -25.10
C MET A 110 -9.78 6.79 -23.76
N ILE A 111 -9.53 5.47 -23.80
CA ILE A 111 -9.14 4.69 -22.61
C ILE A 111 -7.70 5.05 -22.25
N MET A 112 -7.51 5.50 -21.02
CA MET A 112 -6.20 5.73 -20.44
C MET A 112 -5.95 4.70 -19.35
N LYS A 113 -4.75 4.11 -19.37
CA LYS A 113 -4.33 3.12 -18.37
C LYS A 113 -3.19 3.71 -17.54
N PHE A 114 -3.26 3.50 -16.26
CA PHE A 114 -2.23 3.92 -15.32
C PHE A 114 -1.87 2.73 -14.42
N GLU A 115 -0.62 2.68 -14.06
CA GLU A 115 -0.07 1.72 -13.13
C GLU A 115 0.44 2.47 -11.89
N VAL A 116 0.12 1.96 -10.72
CA VAL A 116 0.63 2.47 -9.45
C VAL A 116 1.54 1.39 -8.86
N GLU A 117 2.80 1.74 -8.67
CA GLU A 117 3.80 0.83 -8.08
C GLU A 117 3.69 0.94 -6.56
N LEU A 118 3.31 -0.16 -5.92
CA LEU A 118 3.24 -0.31 -4.47
C LEU A 118 4.49 -1.03 -3.96
N PRO A 119 4.88 -0.84 -2.68
CA PRO A 119 5.87 -1.68 -2.03
C PRO A 119 5.46 -3.15 -2.12
N SER A 120 6.41 -4.03 -2.40
CA SER A 120 6.13 -5.45 -2.44
C SER A 120 6.11 -6.05 -1.02
N LYS A 121 5.44 -7.19 -0.87
CA LYS A 121 5.45 -7.94 0.39
C LYS A 121 6.87 -8.41 0.73
N GLU A 122 7.61 -8.83 -0.28
CA GLU A 122 8.99 -9.27 -0.16
C GLU A 122 9.89 -8.17 0.40
N GLU A 123 9.74 -6.94 -0.09
CA GLU A 123 10.48 -5.78 0.44
C GLU A 123 10.18 -5.55 1.93
N ILE A 124 8.92 -5.72 2.34
CA ILE A 124 8.54 -5.60 3.76
C ILE A 124 9.16 -6.74 4.57
N PHE A 125 9.05 -7.99 4.09
CA PHE A 125 9.53 -9.16 4.81
C PHE A 125 11.06 -9.14 5.00
N GLU A 126 11.82 -8.75 3.98
CA GLU A 126 13.27 -8.61 4.05
C GLU A 126 13.73 -7.57 5.08
N ASN A 127 12.92 -6.56 5.33
CA ASN A 127 13.24 -5.47 6.28
C ASN A 127 12.62 -5.66 7.67
N THR A 128 12.01 -6.79 7.94
CA THR A 128 11.35 -7.10 9.21
C THR A 128 11.81 -8.45 9.78
N PRO A 129 13.13 -8.60 10.06
CA PRO A 129 13.65 -9.87 10.53
C PRO A 129 13.10 -10.23 11.91
N MET A 130 12.86 -11.53 12.12
CA MET A 130 12.52 -12.09 13.41
C MET A 130 13.74 -12.03 14.35
N PRO A 131 13.65 -11.53 15.58
CA PRO A 131 14.81 -11.38 16.48
C PRO A 131 15.58 -12.68 16.75
N TRP A 132 14.87 -13.80 16.85
CA TRP A 132 15.42 -15.11 17.23
C TRP A 132 15.50 -16.12 16.07
N ALA A 133 15.07 -15.74 14.87
CA ALA A 133 15.08 -16.64 13.68
C ALA A 133 15.57 -15.88 12.44
N PRO A 134 16.90 -15.81 12.22
CA PRO A 134 17.45 -15.18 11.03
C PRO A 134 16.86 -15.76 9.74
N GLY A 135 16.57 -14.88 8.76
CA GLY A 135 15.93 -15.25 7.50
C GLY A 135 14.41 -15.42 7.55
N ARG A 136 13.77 -15.18 8.70
CA ARG A 136 12.33 -15.12 8.83
C ARG A 136 11.88 -13.70 9.15
N SER A 137 10.70 -13.31 8.66
CA SER A 137 10.07 -12.02 8.94
C SER A 137 9.02 -12.17 10.04
N TRP A 138 9.00 -11.23 10.98
CA TRP A 138 7.94 -11.18 11.98
C TRP A 138 6.60 -10.73 11.36
N VAL A 139 6.62 -9.86 10.35
CA VAL A 139 5.41 -9.46 9.61
C VAL A 139 4.82 -10.65 8.86
N GLU A 140 5.66 -11.42 8.15
CA GLU A 140 5.23 -12.66 7.50
C GLU A 140 4.68 -13.66 8.51
N GLY A 141 5.28 -13.73 9.69
CA GLY A 141 4.83 -14.56 10.79
C GLY A 141 3.44 -14.19 11.28
N ILE A 142 3.14 -12.92 11.41
CA ILE A 142 1.79 -12.45 11.77
C ILE A 142 0.80 -12.76 10.65
N GLU A 143 1.17 -12.54 9.37
CA GLU A 143 0.27 -12.76 8.22
C GLU A 143 -0.05 -14.25 8.01
N ARG A 144 0.95 -15.12 8.08
CA ARG A 144 0.81 -16.54 7.74
C ARG A 144 0.63 -17.46 8.94
N GLY A 145 0.85 -16.94 10.12
CA GLY A 145 0.99 -17.73 11.34
C GLY A 145 2.38 -18.38 11.39
N ILE A 146 3.19 -17.99 12.36
CA ILE A 146 4.41 -18.73 12.70
C ILE A 146 3.99 -20.00 13.43
N SER A 147 4.74 -21.08 13.24
CA SER A 147 4.59 -22.30 14.04
C SER A 147 4.65 -21.97 15.53
N GLY A 148 3.49 -21.98 16.19
CA GLY A 148 3.29 -21.43 17.55
C GLY A 148 2.43 -20.15 17.61
N LEU A 149 2.64 -19.14 16.75
CA LEU A 149 1.79 -17.94 16.65
C LEU A 149 0.44 -18.24 16.00
N GLY A 150 0.41 -19.01 14.92
CA GLY A 150 -0.80 -19.29 14.17
C GLY A 150 -1.88 -20.07 14.94
N LYS A 151 -1.51 -20.72 16.04
CA LYS A 151 -2.44 -21.41 16.92
C LYS A 151 -3.17 -20.45 17.87
N TYR A 152 -2.56 -19.28 18.13
CA TYR A 152 -3.12 -18.26 19.01
C TYR A 152 -3.74 -17.07 18.26
N LEU A 153 -3.39 -16.90 16.96
CA LEU A 153 -3.92 -15.82 16.12
C LEU A 153 -5.19 -16.22 15.33
N LYS A 154 -5.54 -17.51 15.28
CA LYS A 154 -6.85 -17.95 14.79
C LYS A 154 -7.84 -17.90 15.95
N ILE A 155 -8.42 -16.73 16.13
CA ILE A 155 -9.68 -16.58 16.83
C ILE A 155 -10.75 -16.71 15.76
N ASP A 156 -11.56 -17.80 15.86
CA ASP A 156 -12.77 -18.01 15.07
C ASP A 156 -13.79 -16.88 15.31
#